data_6483c1d1e76cc6f6a7c61360f67c6626
#
_entry.id   6483c1d1e76cc6f6a7c61360f67c6626
#
_cell.length_a   1.000
_cell.length_b   1.000
_cell.length_c   1.000
_cell.angle_alpha   90.00
_cell.angle_beta   90.00
_cell.angle_gamma   90.00
#
_symmetry.space_group_name_H-M   'P 1'
#
loop_
_entity.id
_entity.type
_entity.pdbx_description
1 polymer ?
#
loop_
_entity_poly.entity_id
_entity_poly.type
_entity_poly.pdbx_seq_one_letter_code
_entity_poly.pdbx_strand_id
1 'polypeptide(L)'
;VGVQNPHLAIGTSALAVAANALIGLTNHARKHNVKWRCASAFATAGVVGAWFGAMLGKAMDGQRLLALFALLMLAVAGMMVRSRGREGDPSVIFNRSNAPKLLGSGAATGLLSGFFGIGGGFLVVPGLIASTGMPILFAVGSSLVAVAAFGLTTAVSYASSGLVAWSLAGVFIGGGAIGSLFGARLAARLAHRNGVLNLVLAGLIVVVAFYMLFRAASAFGWL
;
A
#
# COMPACT_ATOMS: atom_id res chain seq x y z
N VAL A 1 1.59 5.55 -22.83
CA VAL A 1 0.68 6.61 -22.42
C VAL A 1 1.49 7.60 -21.59
N GLY A 2 2.00 8.67 -22.24
CA GLY A 2 2.89 9.66 -21.59
C GLY A 2 2.10 10.60 -20.67
N VAL A 3 1.86 10.19 -19.43
CA VAL A 3 1.38 11.11 -18.40
C VAL A 3 2.56 11.96 -17.97
N GLN A 4 2.68 13.18 -18.54
CA GLN A 4 3.78 14.11 -18.25
C GLN A 4 3.70 14.68 -16.81
N ASN A 5 2.53 14.63 -16.18
CA ASN A 5 2.34 15.15 -14.82
C ASN A 5 2.32 14.01 -13.78
N PRO A 6 3.34 13.89 -12.91
CA PRO A 6 3.39 12.86 -11.88
C PRO A 6 2.17 12.88 -10.94
N HIS A 7 1.65 14.06 -10.59
CA HIS A 7 0.48 14.17 -9.71
C HIS A 7 -0.80 13.61 -10.34
N LEU A 8 -0.98 13.75 -11.67
CA LEU A 8 -2.10 13.14 -12.37
C LEU A 8 -2.00 11.61 -12.34
N ALA A 9 -0.79 11.05 -12.50
CA ALA A 9 -0.55 9.63 -12.37
C ALA A 9 -0.84 9.13 -10.95
N ILE A 10 -0.41 9.87 -9.93
CA ILE A 10 -0.63 9.57 -8.52
C ILE A 10 -2.13 9.54 -8.20
N GLY A 11 -2.90 10.58 -8.53
CA GLY A 11 -4.33 10.64 -8.24
C GLY A 11 -5.12 9.54 -8.94
N THR A 12 -4.79 9.28 -10.22
CA THR A 12 -5.41 8.22 -11.03
C THR A 12 -5.12 6.83 -10.48
N SER A 13 -3.86 6.56 -10.10
CA SER A 13 -3.46 5.27 -9.54
C SER A 13 -4.04 5.04 -8.14
N ALA A 14 -4.14 6.07 -7.30
CA ALA A 14 -4.75 5.97 -5.97
C ALA A 14 -6.21 5.51 -6.05
N LEU A 15 -6.98 6.05 -7.00
CA LEU A 15 -8.37 5.62 -7.24
C LEU A 15 -8.43 4.16 -7.70
N ALA A 16 -7.59 3.77 -8.66
CA ALA A 16 -7.55 2.41 -9.17
C ALA A 16 -7.12 1.41 -8.08
N VAL A 17 -6.12 1.75 -7.27
CA VAL A 17 -5.67 0.92 -6.14
C VAL A 17 -6.79 0.75 -5.12
N ALA A 18 -7.51 1.82 -4.76
CA ALA A 18 -8.63 1.74 -3.83
C ALA A 18 -9.74 0.81 -4.33
N ALA A 19 -10.16 0.96 -5.58
CA ALA A 19 -11.18 0.11 -6.18
C ALA A 19 -10.74 -1.37 -6.23
N ASN A 20 -9.51 -1.64 -6.66
CA ASN A 20 -8.96 -2.99 -6.71
C ASN A 20 -8.77 -3.61 -5.32
N ALA A 21 -8.44 -2.78 -4.30
CA ALA A 21 -8.38 -3.24 -2.91
C ALA A 21 -9.75 -3.68 -2.39
N LEU A 22 -10.82 -2.97 -2.73
CA LEU A 22 -12.19 -3.39 -2.40
C LEU A 22 -12.56 -4.72 -3.05
N ILE A 23 -12.21 -4.90 -4.34
CA ILE A 23 -12.43 -6.17 -5.05
C ILE A 23 -11.63 -7.31 -4.39
N GLY A 24 -10.35 -7.08 -4.07
CA GLY A 24 -9.51 -8.05 -3.36
C GLY A 24 -10.03 -8.38 -1.97
N LEU A 25 -10.54 -7.37 -1.25
CA LEU A 25 -11.10 -7.51 0.09
C LEU A 25 -12.26 -8.50 0.13
N THR A 26 -13.15 -8.50 -0.88
CA THR A 26 -14.26 -9.45 -0.95
C THR A 26 -13.78 -10.90 -0.98
N ASN A 27 -12.68 -11.18 -1.70
CA ASN A 27 -12.09 -12.51 -1.77
C ASN A 27 -11.43 -12.94 -0.44
N HIS A 28 -10.71 -12.04 0.22
CA HIS A 28 -10.06 -12.31 1.51
C HIS A 28 -11.08 -12.41 2.66
N ALA A 29 -12.14 -11.59 2.63
CA ALA A 29 -13.23 -11.64 3.60
C ALA A 29 -13.97 -12.99 3.56
N ARG A 30 -14.28 -13.49 2.36
CA ARG A 30 -14.91 -14.82 2.18
C ARG A 30 -14.06 -15.97 2.70
N LYS A 31 -12.74 -15.81 2.74
CA LYS A 31 -11.78 -16.82 3.25
C LYS A 31 -11.45 -16.62 4.74
N HIS A 32 -12.13 -15.71 5.43
CA HIS A 32 -11.88 -15.36 6.84
C HIS A 32 -10.45 -14.89 7.15
N ASN A 33 -9.73 -14.38 6.15
CA ASN A 33 -8.34 -13.90 6.26
C ASN A 33 -8.25 -12.40 6.65
N VAL A 34 -9.32 -11.81 7.18
CA VAL A 34 -9.37 -10.40 7.56
C VAL A 34 -9.61 -10.25 9.05
N LYS A 35 -8.69 -9.60 9.76
CA LYS A 35 -8.82 -9.22 11.16
C LYS A 35 -9.50 -7.84 11.26
N TRP A 36 -10.81 -7.82 11.11
CA TRP A 36 -11.61 -6.59 10.97
C TRP A 36 -11.34 -5.53 12.03
N ARG A 37 -11.24 -5.91 13.32
CA ARG A 37 -11.01 -4.97 14.43
C ARG A 37 -9.64 -4.29 14.34
N CYS A 38 -8.59 -5.05 14.01
CA CYS A 38 -7.25 -4.50 13.81
C CYS A 38 -7.21 -3.64 12.54
N ALA A 39 -7.81 -4.14 11.45
CA ALA A 39 -7.83 -3.46 10.16
C ALA A 39 -8.58 -2.12 10.23
N SER A 40 -9.76 -2.07 10.87
CA SER A 40 -10.55 -0.84 11.01
C SER A 40 -9.85 0.18 11.92
N ALA A 41 -9.30 -0.25 13.06
CA ALA A 41 -8.57 0.65 13.95
C ALA A 41 -7.31 1.25 13.27
N PHE A 42 -6.57 0.43 12.52
CA PHE A 42 -5.43 0.89 11.73
C PHE A 42 -5.87 1.86 10.62
N ALA A 43 -6.95 1.53 9.91
CA ALA A 43 -7.46 2.32 8.80
C ALA A 43 -8.00 3.68 9.26
N THR A 44 -8.74 3.75 10.37
CA THR A 44 -9.29 5.02 10.89
C THR A 44 -8.18 6.00 11.28
N ALA A 45 -7.16 5.53 11.99
CA ALA A 45 -6.00 6.38 12.32
C ALA A 45 -5.23 6.80 11.05
N GLY A 46 -5.11 5.87 10.09
CA GLY A 46 -4.38 6.12 8.87
C GLY A 46 -5.11 7.02 7.87
N VAL A 47 -6.46 7.09 7.87
CA VAL A 47 -7.24 8.03 7.05
C VAL A 47 -6.87 9.48 7.39
N VAL A 48 -6.77 9.80 8.68
CA VAL A 48 -6.34 11.14 9.12
C VAL A 48 -4.92 11.41 8.63
N GLY A 49 -3.99 10.47 8.82
CA GLY A 49 -2.63 10.58 8.30
C GLY A 49 -2.59 10.74 6.77
N ALA A 50 -3.38 9.94 6.03
CA ALA A 50 -3.42 9.98 4.57
C ALA A 50 -3.93 11.31 4.02
N TRP A 51 -4.90 11.92 4.69
CA TRP A 51 -5.40 13.23 4.31
C TRP A 51 -4.30 14.31 4.41
N PHE A 52 -3.64 14.42 5.57
CA PHE A 52 -2.53 15.35 5.77
C PHE A 52 -1.35 15.03 4.84
N GLY A 53 -1.02 13.75 4.68
CA GLY A 53 0.02 13.30 3.77
C GLY A 53 -0.24 13.73 2.32
N ALA A 54 -1.47 13.57 1.83
CA ALA A 54 -1.85 13.96 0.47
C ALA A 54 -1.77 15.49 0.26
N MET A 55 -2.08 16.29 1.29
CA MET A 55 -1.89 17.75 1.21
C MET A 55 -0.42 18.12 1.09
N LEU A 56 0.45 17.51 1.90
CA LEU A 56 1.90 17.74 1.84
C LEU A 56 2.51 17.24 0.53
N GLY A 57 2.08 16.06 0.04
CA GLY A 57 2.57 15.48 -1.21
C GLY A 57 2.26 16.34 -2.43
N LYS A 58 1.09 16.98 -2.47
CA LYS A 58 0.71 17.90 -3.55
C LYS A 58 1.55 19.19 -3.57
N ALA A 59 2.08 19.60 -2.42
CA ALA A 59 2.93 20.79 -2.31
C ALA A 59 4.39 20.53 -2.73
N MET A 60 4.78 19.25 -2.90
CA MET A 60 6.14 18.86 -3.27
C MET A 60 6.27 18.65 -4.78
N ASP A 61 7.46 18.91 -5.31
CA ASP A 61 7.82 18.57 -6.68
C ASP A 61 7.71 17.07 -6.94
N GLY A 62 7.01 16.68 -8.02
CA GLY A 62 6.69 15.28 -8.32
C GLY A 62 7.92 14.40 -8.56
N GLN A 63 9.03 14.94 -9.09
CA GLN A 63 10.25 14.16 -9.32
C GLN A 63 10.97 13.84 -8.00
N ARG A 64 11.02 14.82 -7.08
CA ARG A 64 11.55 14.61 -5.73
C ARG A 64 10.70 13.61 -4.95
N LEU A 65 9.37 13.69 -5.12
CA LEU A 65 8.43 12.75 -4.52
C LEU A 65 8.71 11.31 -4.97
N LEU A 66 8.93 11.10 -6.28
CA LEU A 66 9.27 9.78 -6.84
C LEU A 66 10.61 9.23 -6.32
N ALA A 67 11.64 10.08 -6.19
CA ALA A 67 12.93 9.69 -5.65
C ALA A 67 12.83 9.27 -4.17
N LEU A 68 12.18 10.09 -3.34
CA LEU A 68 11.92 9.76 -1.92
C LEU A 68 11.11 8.47 -1.78
N PHE A 69 10.13 8.27 -2.65
CA PHE A 69 9.34 7.06 -2.68
C PHE A 69 10.18 5.81 -2.95
N ALA A 70 11.07 5.88 -3.94
CA ALA A 70 11.97 4.76 -4.26
C ALA A 70 12.88 4.41 -3.07
N LEU A 71 13.40 5.40 -2.34
CA LEU A 71 14.19 5.18 -1.12
C LEU A 71 13.35 4.51 -0.02
N LEU A 72 12.11 4.97 0.18
CA LEU A 72 11.18 4.33 1.12
C LEU A 72 10.92 2.86 0.75
N MET A 73 10.70 2.57 -0.55
CA MET A 73 10.51 1.20 -1.02
C MET A 73 11.69 0.29 -0.68
N LEU A 74 12.93 0.77 -0.87
CA LEU A 74 14.13 0.01 -0.51
C LEU A 74 14.22 -0.25 1.00
N ALA A 75 13.91 0.74 1.84
CA ALA A 75 13.89 0.59 3.28
C ALA A 75 12.85 -0.46 3.72
N VAL A 76 11.64 -0.42 3.15
CA VAL A 76 10.57 -1.39 3.44
C VAL A 76 10.94 -2.80 2.96
N ALA A 77 11.51 -2.93 1.76
CA ALA A 77 12.00 -4.21 1.25
C ALA A 77 13.05 -4.82 2.20
N GLY A 78 14.01 -4.02 2.67
CA GLY A 78 15.02 -4.45 3.64
C GLY A 78 14.40 -4.92 4.97
N MET A 79 13.40 -4.20 5.49
CA MET A 79 12.65 -4.63 6.69
C MET A 79 11.92 -5.96 6.46
N MET A 80 11.28 -6.16 5.31
CA MET A 80 10.58 -7.39 4.98
C MET A 80 11.52 -8.59 4.86
N VAL A 81 12.67 -8.41 4.23
CA VAL A 81 13.71 -9.47 4.14
C VAL A 81 14.23 -9.82 5.54
N ARG A 82 14.46 -8.81 6.39
CA ARG A 82 14.96 -9.03 7.77
C ARG A 82 13.94 -9.73 8.67
N SER A 83 12.64 -9.51 8.44
CA SER A 83 11.55 -10.11 9.22
C SER A 83 11.06 -11.45 8.67
N ARG A 84 11.67 -11.96 7.58
CA ARG A 84 11.30 -13.25 7.00
C ARG A 84 11.48 -14.39 8.00
N GLY A 85 10.58 -15.37 7.97
CA GLY A 85 10.66 -16.55 8.85
C GLY A 85 10.15 -16.34 10.28
N ARG A 86 9.68 -15.13 10.64
CA ARG A 86 8.92 -14.95 11.88
C ARG A 86 7.51 -15.49 11.69
N GLU A 87 7.21 -16.58 12.38
CA GLU A 87 5.84 -17.07 12.49
C GLU A 87 5.05 -16.05 13.33
N GLY A 88 4.01 -15.47 12.72
CA GLY A 88 3.15 -14.53 13.43
C GLY A 88 2.10 -15.28 14.26
N ASP A 89 1.53 -14.62 15.27
CA ASP A 89 0.45 -15.15 16.07
C ASP A 89 -0.91 -14.98 15.36
N PRO A 90 -1.59 -16.06 14.93
CA PRO A 90 -2.90 -15.98 14.29
C PRO A 90 -4.02 -15.60 15.27
N SER A 91 -3.80 -15.71 16.59
CA SER A 91 -4.77 -15.39 17.64
C SER A 91 -4.84 -13.92 17.98
N VAL A 92 -3.99 -13.08 17.36
CA VAL A 92 -3.94 -11.63 17.62
C VAL A 92 -5.32 -11.00 17.47
N ILE A 93 -5.73 -10.32 18.55
CA ILE A 93 -6.94 -9.51 18.62
C ILE A 93 -6.59 -8.06 19.00
N PHE A 94 -7.43 -7.14 18.59
CA PHE A 94 -7.32 -5.74 19.02
C PHE A 94 -7.61 -5.64 20.53
N ASN A 95 -6.64 -5.14 21.28
CA ASN A 95 -6.77 -4.90 22.72
C ASN A 95 -6.11 -3.57 23.13
N ARG A 96 -6.32 -3.15 24.38
CA ARG A 96 -5.76 -1.88 24.88
C ARG A 96 -4.23 -1.83 24.89
N SER A 97 -3.55 -2.97 24.99
CA SER A 97 -2.09 -3.00 25.05
C SER A 97 -1.43 -2.78 23.67
N ASN A 98 -2.07 -3.24 22.58
CA ASN A 98 -1.55 -3.05 21.22
C ASN A 98 -2.18 -1.85 20.48
N ALA A 99 -3.27 -1.27 21.04
CA ALA A 99 -3.97 -0.13 20.45
C ALA A 99 -3.05 1.06 20.15
N PRO A 100 -2.18 1.57 21.05
CA PRO A 100 -1.35 2.73 20.76
C PRO A 100 -0.34 2.45 19.62
N LYS A 101 0.25 1.23 19.59
CA LYS A 101 1.16 0.83 18.51
C LYS A 101 0.43 0.72 17.17
N LEU A 102 -0.78 0.14 17.19
CA LEU A 102 -1.59 -0.05 15.99
C LEU A 102 -2.08 1.29 15.42
N LEU A 103 -2.57 2.19 16.26
CA LEU A 103 -3.04 3.52 15.85
C LEU A 103 -1.87 4.39 15.38
N GLY A 104 -0.74 4.39 16.11
CA GLY A 104 0.47 5.13 15.73
C GLY A 104 1.06 4.64 14.40
N SER A 105 1.17 3.32 14.20
CA SER A 105 1.64 2.75 12.93
C SER A 105 0.63 3.00 11.80
N GLY A 106 -0.68 2.96 12.10
CA GLY A 106 -1.73 3.30 11.15
C GLY A 106 -1.61 4.75 10.67
N ALA A 107 -1.51 5.70 11.59
CA ALA A 107 -1.36 7.12 11.28
C ALA A 107 -0.07 7.40 10.47
N ALA A 108 1.07 6.84 10.89
CA ALA A 108 2.34 7.00 10.18
C ALA A 108 2.29 6.38 8.77
N THR A 109 1.75 5.17 8.65
CA THR A 109 1.58 4.49 7.35
C THR A 109 0.62 5.27 6.46
N GLY A 110 -0.48 5.76 7.02
CA GLY A 110 -1.43 6.60 6.29
C GLY A 110 -0.81 7.89 5.78
N LEU A 111 -0.06 8.60 6.63
CA LEU A 111 0.65 9.83 6.27
C LEU A 111 1.62 9.59 5.11
N LEU A 112 2.46 8.56 5.20
CA LEU A 112 3.36 8.19 4.10
C LEU A 112 2.60 7.77 2.85
N SER A 113 1.52 7.01 3.01
CA SER A 113 0.67 6.58 1.90
C SER A 113 0.05 7.76 1.16
N GLY A 114 -0.52 8.71 1.89
CA GLY A 114 -1.09 9.93 1.33
C GLY A 114 -0.04 10.83 0.69
N PHE A 115 1.09 11.02 1.38
CA PHE A 115 2.21 11.85 0.91
C PHE A 115 2.75 11.38 -0.44
N PHE A 116 2.97 10.08 -0.59
CA PHE A 116 3.42 9.50 -1.86
C PHE A 116 2.26 9.18 -2.82
N GLY A 117 1.02 9.28 -2.39
CA GLY A 117 -0.15 9.03 -3.23
C GLY A 117 -0.36 7.58 -3.67
N ILE A 118 0.18 6.61 -2.92
CA ILE A 118 0.26 5.20 -3.33
C ILE A 118 -0.98 4.40 -2.89
N GLY A 119 -1.85 4.98 -2.06
CA GLY A 119 -2.92 4.22 -1.41
C GLY A 119 -2.44 3.19 -0.37
N GLY A 120 -1.13 3.17 -0.02
CA GLY A 120 -0.56 2.43 1.10
C GLY A 120 -0.30 0.94 0.90
N GLY A 121 -0.60 0.35 -0.26
CA GLY A 121 -0.65 -1.09 -0.45
C GLY A 121 0.53 -1.88 0.12
N PHE A 122 1.75 -1.48 -0.14
CA PHE A 122 2.96 -2.19 0.31
C PHE A 122 3.43 -1.77 1.72
N LEU A 123 3.02 -0.59 2.24
CA LEU A 123 3.38 -0.11 3.58
C LEU A 123 2.47 -0.67 4.67
N VAL A 124 1.20 -0.90 4.34
CA VAL A 124 0.19 -1.35 5.33
C VAL A 124 0.52 -2.76 5.83
N VAL A 125 0.96 -3.66 4.95
CA VAL A 125 1.30 -5.04 5.34
C VAL A 125 2.40 -5.08 6.40
N PRO A 126 3.61 -4.50 6.18
CA PRO A 126 4.64 -4.47 7.21
C PRO A 126 4.23 -3.65 8.44
N GLY A 127 3.44 -2.59 8.27
CA GLY A 127 2.91 -1.80 9.39
C GLY A 127 1.99 -2.62 10.31
N LEU A 128 1.10 -3.42 9.75
CA LEU A 128 0.25 -4.35 10.51
C LEU A 128 1.07 -5.45 11.18
N ILE A 129 2.02 -6.07 10.50
CA ILE A 129 2.88 -7.11 11.08
C ILE A 129 3.70 -6.53 12.24
N ALA A 130 4.32 -5.35 12.05
CA ALA A 130 5.14 -4.72 13.08
C ALA A 130 4.36 -4.30 14.32
N SER A 131 3.10 -3.86 14.14
CA SER A 131 2.27 -3.39 15.26
C SER A 131 1.52 -4.49 15.99
N THR A 132 1.21 -5.60 15.33
CA THR A 132 0.38 -6.67 15.89
C THR A 132 1.07 -8.02 15.98
N GLY A 133 2.08 -8.31 15.16
CA GLY A 133 2.69 -9.63 15.07
C GLY A 133 1.85 -10.68 14.35
N MET A 134 0.81 -10.28 13.60
CA MET A 134 -0.04 -11.25 12.87
C MET A 134 0.70 -11.92 11.70
N PRO A 135 0.31 -13.16 11.32
CA PRO A 135 0.85 -13.83 10.14
C PRO A 135 0.59 -13.04 8.85
N ILE A 136 1.50 -13.15 7.90
CA ILE A 136 1.46 -12.38 6.64
C ILE A 136 0.14 -12.54 5.88
N LEU A 137 -0.47 -13.72 5.87
CA LEU A 137 -1.73 -13.96 5.16
C LEU A 137 -2.88 -13.11 5.72
N PHE A 138 -2.96 -13.00 7.06
CA PHE A 138 -3.93 -12.14 7.74
C PHE A 138 -3.57 -10.66 7.57
N ALA A 139 -2.27 -10.32 7.57
CA ALA A 139 -1.83 -8.95 7.32
C ALA A 139 -2.19 -8.50 5.90
N VAL A 140 -1.99 -9.35 4.87
CA VAL A 140 -2.39 -9.06 3.49
C VAL A 140 -3.89 -8.87 3.37
N GLY A 141 -4.71 -9.78 3.93
CA GLY A 141 -6.17 -9.65 3.91
C GLY A 141 -6.66 -8.40 4.64
N SER A 142 -6.12 -8.12 5.84
CA SER A 142 -6.47 -6.97 6.66
C SER A 142 -5.99 -5.65 6.08
N SER A 143 -4.85 -5.64 5.37
CA SER A 143 -4.32 -4.44 4.73
C SER A 143 -5.25 -3.87 3.66
N LEU A 144 -6.04 -4.71 3.00
CA LEU A 144 -6.95 -4.26 1.94
C LEU A 144 -8.03 -3.29 2.44
N VAL A 145 -8.42 -3.38 3.72
CA VAL A 145 -9.32 -2.40 4.36
C VAL A 145 -8.65 -1.03 4.43
N ALA A 146 -7.42 -0.99 4.92
CA ALA A 146 -6.66 0.25 5.05
C ALA A 146 -6.25 0.81 3.68
N VAL A 147 -5.83 -0.05 2.74
CA VAL A 147 -5.47 0.35 1.37
C VAL A 147 -6.67 0.98 0.65
N ALA A 148 -7.86 0.39 0.78
CA ALA A 148 -9.07 0.97 0.21
C ALA A 148 -9.36 2.34 0.85
N ALA A 149 -9.29 2.45 2.17
CA ALA A 149 -9.55 3.69 2.89
C ALA A 149 -8.53 4.79 2.54
N PHE A 150 -7.23 4.50 2.58
CA PHE A 150 -6.17 5.47 2.26
C PHE A 150 -6.19 5.86 0.79
N GLY A 151 -6.38 4.89 -0.10
CA GLY A 151 -6.48 5.12 -1.53
C GLY A 151 -7.67 6.00 -1.88
N LEU A 152 -8.84 5.76 -1.29
CA LEU A 152 -10.02 6.63 -1.46
C LEU A 152 -9.76 8.03 -0.91
N THR A 153 -9.19 8.16 0.30
CA THR A 153 -8.85 9.46 0.89
C THR A 153 -7.91 10.24 -0.02
N THR A 154 -6.85 9.60 -0.51
CA THR A 154 -5.90 10.20 -1.45
C THR A 154 -6.59 10.55 -2.77
N ALA A 155 -7.36 9.63 -3.35
CA ALA A 155 -8.07 9.85 -4.61
C ALA A 155 -9.05 11.03 -4.52
N VAL A 156 -9.82 11.16 -3.44
CA VAL A 156 -10.70 12.31 -3.20
C VAL A 156 -9.91 13.61 -3.10
N SER A 157 -8.78 13.60 -2.37
CA SER A 157 -7.91 14.77 -2.24
C SER A 157 -7.32 15.21 -3.58
N TYR A 158 -6.92 14.28 -4.45
CA TYR A 158 -6.39 14.60 -5.78
C TYR A 158 -7.49 14.93 -6.78
N ALA A 159 -8.65 14.28 -6.71
CA ALA A 159 -9.81 14.58 -7.55
C ALA A 159 -10.34 15.99 -7.30
N SER A 160 -10.39 16.44 -6.04
CA SER A 160 -10.79 17.82 -5.71
C SER A 160 -9.83 18.89 -6.29
N SER A 161 -8.61 18.48 -6.66
CA SER A 161 -7.62 19.32 -7.35
C SER A 161 -7.59 19.11 -8.88
N GLY A 162 -8.54 18.36 -9.46
CA GLY A 162 -8.57 18.04 -10.89
C GLY A 162 -7.46 17.10 -11.37
N LEU A 163 -6.79 16.39 -10.46
CA LEU A 163 -5.62 15.56 -10.72
C LEU A 163 -5.96 14.07 -10.85
N VAL A 164 -7.06 13.74 -11.55
CA VAL A 164 -7.49 12.36 -11.83
C VAL A 164 -7.90 12.22 -13.29
N ALA A 165 -7.29 11.27 -14.01
CA ALA A 165 -7.67 10.89 -15.36
C ALA A 165 -8.69 9.72 -15.29
N TRP A 166 -9.97 10.02 -15.34
CA TRP A 166 -11.07 9.07 -15.14
C TRP A 166 -11.05 7.89 -16.12
N SER A 167 -10.73 8.13 -17.39
CA SER A 167 -10.65 7.09 -18.42
C SER A 167 -9.54 6.08 -18.13
N LEU A 168 -8.35 6.56 -17.72
CA LEU A 168 -7.23 5.70 -17.33
C LEU A 168 -7.54 4.93 -16.02
N ALA A 169 -8.20 5.57 -15.07
CA ALA A 169 -8.64 4.90 -13.85
C ALA A 169 -9.53 3.70 -14.16
N GLY A 170 -10.49 3.85 -15.09
CA GLY A 170 -11.37 2.76 -15.54
C GLY A 170 -10.58 1.56 -16.10
N VAL A 171 -9.59 1.82 -16.96
CA VAL A 171 -8.74 0.76 -17.53
C VAL A 171 -7.94 0.04 -16.44
N PHE A 172 -7.34 0.80 -15.49
CA PHE A 172 -6.58 0.21 -14.38
C PHE A 172 -7.45 -0.56 -13.40
N ILE A 173 -8.69 -0.12 -13.14
CA ILE A 173 -9.64 -0.87 -12.32
C ILE A 173 -10.00 -2.20 -12.99
N GLY A 174 -10.34 -2.17 -14.28
CA GLY A 174 -10.69 -3.38 -15.03
C GLY A 174 -9.54 -4.39 -15.10
N GLY A 175 -8.34 -3.93 -15.47
CA GLY A 175 -7.13 -4.77 -15.50
C GLY A 175 -6.77 -5.32 -14.12
N GLY A 176 -6.86 -4.49 -13.08
CA GLY A 176 -6.60 -4.90 -11.71
C GLY A 176 -7.62 -5.89 -11.15
N ALA A 177 -8.90 -5.77 -11.51
CA ALA A 177 -9.93 -6.73 -11.15
C ALA A 177 -9.62 -8.13 -11.68
N ILE A 178 -9.25 -8.22 -12.98
CA ILE A 178 -8.83 -9.48 -13.61
C ILE A 178 -7.55 -10.01 -12.93
N GLY A 179 -6.53 -9.15 -12.79
CA GLY A 179 -5.25 -9.51 -12.15
C GLY A 179 -5.40 -9.97 -10.70
N SER A 180 -6.34 -9.40 -9.94
CA SER A 180 -6.58 -9.78 -8.53
C SER A 180 -7.07 -11.22 -8.38
N LEU A 181 -7.84 -11.75 -9.33
CA LEU A 181 -8.32 -13.12 -9.32
C LEU A 181 -7.16 -14.13 -9.46
N PHE A 182 -6.24 -13.86 -10.37
CA PHE A 182 -5.05 -14.70 -10.57
C PHE A 182 -4.05 -14.52 -9.43
N GLY A 183 -3.79 -13.28 -9.01
CA GLY A 183 -2.87 -12.94 -7.93
C GLY A 183 -3.28 -13.54 -6.59
N ALA A 184 -4.57 -13.54 -6.25
CA ALA A 184 -5.07 -14.14 -5.02
C ALA A 184 -4.87 -15.67 -4.97
N ARG A 185 -5.01 -16.37 -6.12
CA ARG A 185 -4.72 -17.80 -6.21
C ARG A 185 -3.24 -18.10 -6.05
N LEU A 186 -2.38 -17.31 -6.68
CA LEU A 186 -0.93 -17.45 -6.59
C LEU A 186 -0.43 -17.15 -5.18
N ALA A 187 -0.90 -16.06 -4.57
CA ALA A 187 -0.56 -15.70 -3.19
C ALA A 187 -0.95 -16.79 -2.19
N ALA A 188 -2.13 -17.39 -2.33
CA ALA A 188 -2.57 -18.49 -1.49
C ALA A 188 -1.65 -19.72 -1.62
N ARG A 189 -1.19 -20.06 -2.82
CA ARG A 189 -0.25 -21.16 -3.04
C ARG A 189 1.14 -20.88 -2.43
N LEU A 190 1.62 -19.65 -2.57
CA LEU A 190 2.94 -19.22 -2.04
C LEU A 190 2.94 -19.06 -0.52
N ALA A 191 1.80 -18.73 0.09
CA ALA A 191 1.66 -18.56 1.54
C ALA A 191 1.92 -19.84 2.33
N HIS A 192 1.77 -21.03 1.71
CA HIS A 192 2.06 -22.32 2.33
C HIS A 192 3.57 -22.64 2.39
N ARG A 193 4.42 -21.85 1.75
CA ARG A 193 5.88 -21.99 1.79
C ARG A 193 6.47 -20.91 2.69
N ASN A 194 7.05 -21.31 3.81
CA ASN A 194 7.61 -20.42 4.84
C ASN A 194 8.53 -19.34 4.24
N GLY A 195 8.12 -18.07 4.36
CA GLY A 195 8.90 -16.91 3.94
C GLY A 195 8.95 -16.61 2.43
N VAL A 196 8.47 -17.51 1.55
CA VAL A 196 8.54 -17.30 0.09
C VAL A 196 7.69 -16.12 -0.33
N LEU A 197 6.50 -15.94 0.24
CA LEU A 197 5.63 -14.82 -0.08
C LEU A 197 6.28 -13.47 0.30
N ASN A 198 6.95 -13.40 1.46
CA ASN A 198 7.72 -12.21 1.87
C ASN A 198 8.85 -11.90 0.89
N LEU A 199 9.57 -12.94 0.43
CA LEU A 199 10.69 -12.77 -0.50
C LEU A 199 10.22 -12.31 -1.88
N VAL A 200 9.12 -12.86 -2.38
CA VAL A 200 8.52 -12.46 -3.67
C VAL A 200 8.05 -11.00 -3.60
N LEU A 201 7.36 -10.61 -2.53
CA LEU A 201 6.93 -9.23 -2.33
C LEU A 201 8.12 -8.27 -2.20
N ALA A 202 9.12 -8.62 -1.40
CA ALA A 202 10.34 -7.81 -1.26
C ALA A 202 11.09 -7.68 -2.59
N GLY A 203 11.23 -8.76 -3.36
CA GLY A 203 11.87 -8.75 -4.67
C GLY A 203 11.14 -7.85 -5.66
N LEU A 204 9.81 -7.92 -5.71
CA LEU A 204 9.01 -7.06 -6.57
C LEU A 204 9.15 -5.58 -6.18
N ILE A 205 9.15 -5.28 -4.87
CA ILE A 205 9.36 -3.92 -4.37
C ILE A 205 10.75 -3.39 -4.76
N VAL A 206 11.79 -4.22 -4.67
CA VAL A 206 13.17 -3.85 -5.05
C VAL A 206 13.24 -3.55 -6.54
N VAL A 207 12.69 -4.39 -7.40
CA VAL A 207 12.68 -4.19 -8.86
C VAL A 207 12.01 -2.86 -9.22
N VAL A 208 10.84 -2.58 -8.64
CA VAL A 208 10.12 -1.32 -8.88
C VAL A 208 10.89 -0.12 -8.32
N ALA A 209 11.53 -0.25 -7.15
CA ALA A 209 12.34 0.81 -6.56
C ALA A 209 13.52 1.19 -7.44
N PHE A 210 14.26 0.20 -7.97
CA PHE A 210 15.37 0.46 -8.91
C PHE A 210 14.89 1.10 -10.21
N TYR A 211 13.77 0.64 -10.77
CA TYR A 211 13.17 1.26 -11.94
C TYR A 211 12.82 2.73 -11.70
N MET A 212 12.24 3.05 -10.53
CA MET A 212 11.90 4.43 -10.16
C MET A 212 13.13 5.30 -9.93
N LEU A 213 14.17 4.76 -9.26
CA LEU A 213 15.44 5.48 -9.09
C LEU A 213 16.09 5.79 -10.42
N PHE A 214 16.12 4.82 -11.34
CA PHE A 214 16.65 5.03 -12.69
C PHE A 214 15.88 6.14 -13.42
N ARG A 215 14.55 6.13 -13.37
CA ARG A 215 13.73 7.20 -13.95
C ARG A 215 13.94 8.56 -13.29
N ALA A 216 14.09 8.59 -11.97
CA ALA A 216 14.37 9.83 -11.25
C ALA A 216 15.76 10.37 -11.63
N ALA A 217 16.79 9.53 -11.69
CA ALA A 217 18.15 9.91 -12.07
C ALA A 217 18.22 10.46 -13.51
N SER A 218 17.52 9.83 -14.45
CA SER A 218 17.46 10.33 -15.83
C SER A 218 16.70 11.67 -15.94
N ALA A 219 15.71 11.92 -15.07
CA ALA A 219 14.98 13.19 -15.05
C ALA A 219 15.79 14.35 -14.43
N PHE A 220 16.75 14.04 -13.54
CA PHE A 220 17.69 15.02 -12.97
C PHE A 220 18.94 15.25 -13.84
N GLY A 221 19.06 14.57 -14.98
CA GLY A 221 20.22 14.71 -15.88
C GLY A 221 21.51 14.11 -15.33
N TRP A 222 21.41 13.11 -14.43
CA TRP A 222 22.55 12.41 -13.84
C TRP A 222 22.96 11.17 -14.65
N LEU A 223 22.16 10.82 -15.66
CA LEU A 223 22.39 9.73 -16.62
C LEU A 223 22.02 10.18 -18.03
#